data_df7e735d08bd8e1ec7ce04796ff2f25b
#
_entry.id   df7e735d08bd8e1ec7ce04796ff2f25b
#
_cell.length_a   1.000
_cell.length_b   1.000
_cell.length_c   1.000
_cell.angle_alpha   90.00
_cell.angle_beta   90.00
_cell.angle_gamma   90.00
#
_symmetry.space_group_name_H-M   'P 1'
#
loop_
_entity.id
_entity.type
_entity.pdbx_description
1 polymer ?
#
loop_
_entity_poly.entity_id
_entity_poly.type
_entity_poly.pdbx_seq_one_letter_code
_entity_poly.pdbx_strand_id
1 'polypeptide(L)'
;RSKDSLKKEELLKNKDFLINEDFFENNKNINNCIFGAFVLFPYDNEEEFKNHKFYKSIEKVNVGAFPFLPSTTGLMENFLDELINESSYSTFERSIDKIGKDTYLKDEYFNERNVLVGTLKDKEQYNINISNKFYHMPKKNINLVKNNIKYIALYKSKNFFGEDSGITCYGKVKEINVLKRNEITEIPKASDELYCRFEIEEWIELSHKIISNGFPLRRPIYTTFYLLNNANTLEKLCIKNKEELRFWMELKRFAKDDVMAKVNKEAGNIEAFDIDGINVIVTDTAVKSIKGNMVVEVSKDEFRRRTVRSLRRLLGSL
;
A
#
# COMPACT_ATOMS: atom_id res chain seq x y z
N ARG A 1 53.86 -3.96 -8.91
CA ARG A 1 52.39 -4.07 -9.04
C ARG A 1 51.93 -4.89 -7.85
N SER A 2 51.25 -4.26 -6.91
CA SER A 2 50.97 -4.79 -5.60
C SER A 2 49.86 -5.85 -5.62
N LYS A 3 49.89 -6.78 -4.66
CA LYS A 3 48.84 -7.81 -4.44
C LYS A 3 47.45 -7.20 -4.29
N ASP A 4 47.34 -5.89 -3.97
CA ASP A 4 46.08 -5.18 -3.81
C ASP A 4 45.35 -4.92 -5.14
N SER A 5 46.06 -4.81 -6.27
CA SER A 5 45.45 -4.62 -7.57
C SER A 5 44.76 -5.88 -8.11
N LEU A 6 45.32 -7.05 -7.79
CA LEU A 6 44.76 -8.36 -8.18
C LEU A 6 43.50 -8.69 -7.37
N LYS A 7 43.48 -8.39 -6.06
CA LYS A 7 42.27 -8.52 -5.24
C LYS A 7 41.12 -7.56 -5.67
N LYS A 8 41.49 -6.39 -6.17
CA LYS A 8 40.54 -5.42 -6.68
C LYS A 8 39.84 -5.86 -7.98
N GLU A 9 40.57 -6.57 -8.86
CA GLU A 9 40.00 -7.13 -10.10
C GLU A 9 39.15 -8.37 -9.86
N GLU A 10 39.49 -9.21 -8.87
CA GLU A 10 38.65 -10.36 -8.47
C GLU A 10 37.34 -9.96 -7.85
N LEU A 11 37.33 -8.89 -6.98
CA LEU A 11 36.11 -8.36 -6.40
C LEU A 11 35.18 -7.67 -7.43
N LEU A 12 35.76 -7.15 -8.53
CA LEU A 12 35.01 -6.56 -9.64
C LEU A 12 34.49 -7.60 -10.64
N LYS A 13 35.06 -8.78 -10.68
CA LYS A 13 34.61 -9.89 -11.53
C LYS A 13 33.45 -10.69 -10.94
N ASN A 14 33.25 -10.66 -9.64
CA ASN A 14 32.05 -11.20 -8.98
C ASN A 14 30.84 -10.26 -9.12
N LYS A 15 30.56 -9.80 -10.33
CA LYS A 15 29.29 -9.15 -10.69
C LYS A 15 28.08 -10.08 -10.54
N ASP A 16 28.30 -11.37 -10.45
CA ASP A 16 27.27 -12.41 -10.32
C ASP A 16 26.65 -12.48 -8.89
N PHE A 17 27.14 -11.66 -7.94
CA PHE A 17 26.51 -11.49 -6.64
C PHE A 17 25.39 -10.41 -6.63
N LEU A 18 25.17 -9.77 -7.76
CA LEU A 18 24.09 -8.81 -7.93
C LEU A 18 22.83 -9.55 -8.39
N ILE A 19 22.00 -9.87 -7.39
CA ILE A 19 20.57 -10.05 -7.58
C ILE A 19 20.23 -11.08 -8.66
N ASN A 20 20.17 -12.32 -8.26
CA ASN A 20 19.57 -13.37 -9.06
C ASN A 20 18.08 -13.02 -9.22
N GLU A 21 17.68 -12.55 -10.40
CA GLU A 21 16.27 -12.24 -10.73
C GLU A 21 15.37 -13.46 -10.49
N ASP A 22 15.89 -14.66 -10.65
CA ASP A 22 15.20 -15.92 -10.35
C ASP A 22 14.83 -16.07 -8.87
N PHE A 23 15.55 -15.39 -7.94
CA PHE A 23 15.21 -15.39 -6.52
C PHE A 23 13.91 -14.64 -6.24
N PHE A 24 13.62 -13.58 -6.99
CA PHE A 24 12.38 -12.81 -6.86
C PHE A 24 11.19 -13.46 -7.56
N GLU A 25 11.39 -14.14 -8.68
CA GLU A 25 10.31 -14.83 -9.39
C GLU A 25 9.82 -16.07 -8.65
N ASN A 26 10.70 -16.83 -8.01
CA ASN A 26 10.34 -18.06 -7.29
C ASN A 26 9.77 -17.82 -5.88
N ASN A 27 9.86 -16.60 -5.32
CA ASN A 27 9.44 -16.29 -3.96
C ASN A 27 8.19 -15.39 -3.90
N LYS A 28 7.23 -15.57 -4.79
CA LYS A 28 5.94 -14.83 -4.79
C LYS A 28 5.11 -14.97 -3.50
N ASN A 29 5.50 -15.85 -2.58
CA ASN A 29 4.81 -16.09 -1.31
C ASN A 29 5.60 -15.67 -0.05
N ILE A 30 6.75 -15.01 -0.18
CA ILE A 30 7.50 -14.55 0.98
C ILE A 30 7.26 -13.04 1.15
N ASN A 31 6.50 -12.68 2.16
CA ASN A 31 6.36 -11.29 2.64
C ASN A 31 7.66 -10.71 3.25
N ASN A 32 8.81 -11.27 2.92
CA ASN A 32 10.11 -10.82 3.40
C ASN A 32 10.74 -9.93 2.33
N CYS A 33 10.59 -8.62 2.48
CA CYS A 33 11.36 -7.66 1.69
C CYS A 33 12.80 -7.71 2.13
N ILE A 34 13.73 -7.93 1.19
CA ILE A 34 15.16 -7.73 1.43
C ILE A 34 15.38 -6.23 1.60
N PHE A 35 15.75 -5.84 2.82
CA PHE A 35 15.98 -4.46 3.19
C PHE A 35 17.28 -3.91 2.60
N GLY A 36 18.33 -4.74 2.55
CA GLY A 36 19.65 -4.37 2.05
C GLY A 36 20.58 -5.57 2.00
N ALA A 37 21.72 -5.40 1.39
CA ALA A 37 22.78 -6.41 1.31
C ALA A 37 24.10 -5.81 1.79
N PHE A 38 24.70 -6.39 2.83
CA PHE A 38 25.91 -5.87 3.46
C PHE A 38 26.98 -6.94 3.55
N VAL A 39 28.20 -6.56 3.18
CA VAL A 39 29.39 -7.39 3.35
C VAL A 39 30.11 -6.96 4.60
N LEU A 40 30.46 -7.88 5.46
CA LEU A 40 31.36 -7.66 6.59
C LEU A 40 32.79 -7.79 6.10
N PHE A 41 33.58 -6.77 6.31
CA PHE A 41 34.92 -6.69 5.78
C PHE A 41 35.95 -6.48 6.91
N PRO A 42 36.99 -7.33 7.03
CA PRO A 42 37.99 -7.17 8.05
C PRO A 42 38.84 -5.93 7.76
N TYR A 43 38.54 -4.84 8.45
CA TYR A 43 39.18 -3.55 8.34
C TYR A 43 39.37 -2.92 9.71
N ASP A 44 40.54 -2.39 10.01
CA ASP A 44 40.96 -2.01 11.35
C ASP A 44 40.78 -0.50 11.67
N ASN A 45 40.35 0.31 10.69
CA ASN A 45 40.16 1.74 10.85
C ASN A 45 38.75 2.20 10.41
N GLU A 46 37.83 2.36 11.37
CA GLU A 46 36.46 2.79 11.12
C GLU A 46 36.37 4.21 10.53
N GLU A 47 37.18 5.14 10.99
CA GLU A 47 37.16 6.54 10.55
C GLU A 47 37.56 6.66 9.08
N GLU A 48 38.54 5.89 8.65
CA GLU A 48 38.93 5.84 7.24
C GLU A 48 37.84 5.15 6.40
N PHE A 49 37.21 4.09 6.95
CA PHE A 49 36.18 3.34 6.27
C PHE A 49 34.89 4.15 6.04
N LYS A 50 34.53 5.10 6.90
CA LYS A 50 33.43 6.05 6.68
C LYS A 50 33.55 6.77 5.34
N ASN A 51 34.75 7.03 4.88
CA ASN A 51 34.99 7.71 3.61
C ASN A 51 35.01 6.78 2.41
N HIS A 52 35.00 5.47 2.64
CA HIS A 52 35.06 4.48 1.58
C HIS A 52 33.72 4.44 0.79
N LYS A 53 33.82 4.26 -0.52
CA LYS A 53 32.65 4.26 -1.41
C LYS A 53 31.61 3.17 -1.06
N PHE A 54 32.03 2.03 -0.53
CA PHE A 54 31.14 0.95 -0.14
C PHE A 54 30.36 1.27 1.15
N TYR A 55 30.91 2.05 2.06
CA TYR A 55 30.18 2.54 3.22
C TYR A 55 29.19 3.64 2.79
N LYS A 56 29.64 4.60 2.00
CA LYS A 56 28.77 5.67 1.47
C LYS A 56 27.63 5.18 0.58
N SER A 57 27.73 3.98 0.03
CA SER A 57 26.65 3.38 -0.74
C SER A 57 25.52 2.87 0.13
N ILE A 58 25.76 2.58 1.42
CA ILE A 58 24.73 2.16 2.37
C ILE A 58 23.66 3.23 2.52
N GLU A 59 24.06 4.48 2.70
CA GLU A 59 23.14 5.63 2.83
C GLU A 59 22.27 5.83 1.58
N LYS A 60 22.76 5.41 0.43
CA LYS A 60 22.13 5.69 -0.86
C LYS A 60 21.21 4.58 -1.34
N VAL A 61 21.59 3.31 -1.14
CA VAL A 61 20.93 2.15 -1.75
C VAL A 61 20.80 0.95 -0.83
N ASN A 62 21.10 1.09 0.46
CA ASN A 62 21.13 -0.01 1.42
C ASN A 62 21.95 -1.23 0.97
N VAL A 63 23.00 -0.98 0.19
CA VAL A 63 23.95 -2.01 -0.26
C VAL A 63 25.34 -1.49 -0.04
N GLY A 64 26.19 -2.26 0.63
CA GLY A 64 27.53 -1.82 0.92
C GLY A 64 28.35 -2.75 1.79
N ALA A 65 29.31 -2.20 2.52
CA ALA A 65 30.16 -2.98 3.42
C ALA A 65 30.35 -2.24 4.75
N PHE A 66 30.51 -3.03 5.81
CA PHE A 66 30.92 -2.56 7.14
C PHE A 66 32.29 -3.11 7.49
N PRO A 67 33.15 -2.34 8.18
CA PRO A 67 34.30 -2.89 8.85
C PRO A 67 33.83 -3.81 9.97
N PHE A 68 34.45 -4.95 10.13
CA PHE A 68 34.06 -5.92 11.16
C PHE A 68 35.25 -6.68 11.68
N LEU A 69 35.83 -6.16 12.77
CA LEU A 69 36.79 -6.80 13.64
C LEU A 69 36.31 -6.58 15.09
N PRO A 70 36.81 -7.31 16.09
CA PRO A 70 36.43 -7.07 17.48
C PRO A 70 36.62 -5.62 17.97
N SER A 71 37.49 -4.86 17.31
CA SER A 71 37.78 -3.44 17.58
C SER A 71 37.05 -2.46 16.67
N THR A 72 36.27 -2.91 15.68
CA THR A 72 35.63 -2.07 14.64
C THR A 72 34.21 -2.51 14.36
N THR A 73 33.38 -2.59 15.37
CA THR A 73 31.95 -2.93 15.27
C THR A 73 31.04 -1.70 15.29
N GLY A 74 31.59 -0.53 15.67
CA GLY A 74 30.80 0.65 15.98
C GLY A 74 29.98 1.18 14.80
N LEU A 75 30.49 1.14 13.58
CA LEU A 75 29.71 1.57 12.40
C LEU A 75 28.52 0.66 12.12
N MET A 76 28.68 -0.64 12.32
CA MET A 76 27.58 -1.60 12.15
C MET A 76 26.57 -1.48 13.29
N GLU A 77 27.02 -1.33 14.53
CA GLU A 77 26.14 -1.14 15.69
C GLU A 77 25.30 0.12 15.55
N ASN A 78 25.90 1.25 15.20
CA ASN A 78 25.16 2.48 14.94
C ASN A 78 24.13 2.32 13.83
N PHE A 79 24.48 1.65 12.75
CA PHE A 79 23.55 1.37 11.66
C PHE A 79 22.40 0.48 12.10
N LEU A 80 22.64 -0.55 12.89
CA LEU A 80 21.59 -1.42 13.44
C LEU A 80 20.70 -0.65 14.42
N ASP A 81 21.26 0.22 15.25
CA ASP A 81 20.50 1.08 16.15
C ASP A 81 19.61 2.08 15.36
N GLU A 82 20.12 2.66 14.29
CA GLU A 82 19.32 3.50 13.39
C GLU A 82 18.19 2.70 12.76
N LEU A 83 18.47 1.49 12.28
CA LEU A 83 17.47 0.59 11.70
C LEU A 83 16.35 0.22 12.67
N ILE A 84 16.70 -0.07 13.93
CA ILE A 84 15.74 -0.42 14.98
C ILE A 84 14.87 0.80 15.33
N ASN A 85 15.43 1.99 15.24
CA ASN A 85 14.75 3.24 15.61
C ASN A 85 14.06 3.95 14.43
N GLU A 86 14.48 3.67 13.19
CA GLU A 86 13.85 4.24 11.99
C GLU A 86 12.66 3.41 11.51
N SER A 87 11.78 4.06 10.76
CA SER A 87 10.75 3.38 9.98
C SER A 87 11.39 2.54 8.88
N SER A 88 11.05 1.27 8.81
CA SER A 88 11.48 0.39 7.72
C SER A 88 11.09 0.92 6.35
N TYR A 89 10.08 1.77 6.32
CA TYR A 89 9.62 2.41 5.11
C TYR A 89 10.60 3.49 4.65
N SER A 90 11.11 4.36 5.53
CA SER A 90 12.11 5.38 5.17
C SER A 90 13.39 4.74 4.64
N THR A 91 13.74 3.60 5.21
CA THR A 91 14.91 2.84 4.80
C THR A 91 14.66 2.09 3.47
N PHE A 92 13.45 1.63 3.24
CA PHE A 92 13.03 1.04 1.96
C PHE A 92 12.94 2.10 0.85
N GLU A 93 12.48 3.32 1.15
CA GLU A 93 12.49 4.44 0.20
C GLU A 93 13.90 4.78 -0.30
N ARG A 94 14.92 4.71 0.57
CA ARG A 94 16.32 4.92 0.15
C ARG A 94 16.79 3.91 -0.92
N SER A 95 16.29 2.66 -0.86
CA SER A 95 16.61 1.64 -1.87
C SER A 95 15.81 1.81 -3.16
N ILE A 96 14.57 2.27 -3.08
CA ILE A 96 13.67 2.45 -4.24
C ILE A 96 14.03 3.69 -5.05
N ASP A 97 14.50 4.77 -4.43
CA ASP A 97 14.84 6.03 -5.11
C ASP A 97 15.84 5.88 -6.26
N LYS A 98 16.57 4.78 -6.34
CA LYS A 98 17.51 4.52 -7.41
C LYS A 98 17.08 3.49 -8.45
N ILE A 99 16.09 2.66 -8.17
CA ILE A 99 15.60 1.66 -9.14
C ILE A 99 14.57 2.26 -10.10
N GLY A 100 14.28 3.55 -9.95
CA GLY A 100 13.47 4.34 -10.88
C GLY A 100 12.00 4.42 -10.52
N LYS A 101 11.66 5.01 -9.55
CA LYS A 101 11.18 5.61 -8.88
C LYS A 101 10.20 6.28 -8.39
N ASP A 102 10.11 6.98 -7.57
CA ASP A 102 9.22 8.10 -7.25
C ASP A 102 7.78 8.05 -7.79
N THR A 103 7.52 7.14 -8.72
CA THR A 103 6.23 7.01 -9.38
C THR A 103 5.16 6.46 -8.44
N TYR A 104 5.51 5.60 -7.47
CA TYR A 104 4.52 4.85 -6.68
C TYR A 104 3.98 5.58 -5.47
N LEU A 105 4.64 6.66 -5.02
CA LEU A 105 4.27 7.36 -3.80
C LEU A 105 4.16 8.87 -3.96
N LYS A 106 3.95 9.36 -5.18
CA LYS A 106 3.62 10.77 -5.40
C LYS A 106 2.26 11.07 -4.79
N ASP A 107 2.14 12.21 -4.13
CA ASP A 107 0.88 12.66 -3.54
C ASP A 107 -0.25 12.74 -4.57
N GLU A 108 0.07 13.00 -5.83
CA GLU A 108 -0.87 12.99 -6.96
C GLU A 108 -1.69 11.70 -7.04
N TYR A 109 -1.10 10.52 -6.76
CA TYR A 109 -1.82 9.24 -6.80
C TYR A 109 -2.87 9.09 -5.72
N PHE A 110 -2.74 9.82 -4.61
CA PHE A 110 -3.72 9.83 -3.52
C PHE A 110 -4.71 10.97 -3.62
N ASN A 111 -4.36 12.02 -4.35
CA ASN A 111 -5.22 13.20 -4.54
C ASN A 111 -6.32 12.94 -5.59
N GLU A 112 -6.02 12.18 -6.64
CA GLU A 112 -6.99 11.81 -7.67
C GLU A 112 -7.79 10.55 -7.28
N ARG A 113 -8.90 10.72 -6.54
CA ARG A 113 -9.87 9.62 -6.31
C ARG A 113 -10.76 9.45 -7.52
N ASN A 114 -10.17 8.97 -8.61
CA ASN A 114 -10.77 8.84 -9.92
C ASN A 114 -11.39 7.46 -10.20
N VAL A 115 -11.38 6.57 -9.22
CA VAL A 115 -11.99 5.24 -9.29
C VAL A 115 -13.22 5.20 -8.38
N LEU A 116 -14.37 4.85 -8.93
CA LEU A 116 -15.58 4.54 -8.19
C LEU A 116 -15.72 3.02 -8.07
N VAL A 117 -15.77 2.51 -6.86
CA VAL A 117 -16.09 1.11 -6.59
C VAL A 117 -17.60 0.99 -6.46
N GLY A 118 -18.24 0.44 -7.46
CA GLY A 118 -19.67 0.22 -7.52
C GLY A 118 -20.06 -1.15 -6.98
N THR A 119 -21.23 -1.23 -6.33
CA THR A 119 -21.80 -2.48 -5.84
C THR A 119 -22.76 -3.06 -6.85
N LEU A 120 -22.82 -4.39 -6.93
CA LEU A 120 -23.74 -5.14 -7.77
C LEU A 120 -24.85 -5.76 -6.93
N LYS A 121 -26.06 -5.81 -7.47
CA LYS A 121 -27.21 -6.42 -6.82
C LYS A 121 -27.17 -7.94 -6.91
N ASP A 122 -26.84 -8.48 -8.09
CA ASP A 122 -26.82 -9.90 -8.39
C ASP A 122 -25.91 -10.23 -9.59
N LYS A 123 -25.86 -11.52 -9.95
CA LYS A 123 -25.06 -12.02 -11.09
C LYS A 123 -25.63 -11.58 -12.44
N GLU A 124 -26.95 -11.42 -12.53
CA GLU A 124 -27.61 -10.99 -13.77
C GLU A 124 -27.18 -9.54 -14.10
N GLN A 125 -27.25 -8.65 -13.11
CA GLN A 125 -26.77 -7.27 -13.27
C GLN A 125 -25.30 -7.23 -13.69
N TYR A 126 -24.46 -8.08 -13.10
CA TYR A 126 -23.05 -8.17 -13.50
C TYR A 126 -22.91 -8.51 -14.97
N ASN A 127 -23.59 -9.57 -15.44
CA ASN A 127 -23.51 -10.02 -16.83
C ASN A 127 -24.02 -8.96 -17.81
N ILE A 128 -25.12 -8.28 -17.47
CA ILE A 128 -25.65 -7.18 -18.28
C ILE A 128 -24.66 -6.02 -18.35
N ASN A 129 -24.07 -5.62 -17.23
CA ASN A 129 -23.10 -4.53 -17.18
C ASN A 129 -21.85 -4.84 -18.01
N ILE A 130 -21.34 -6.08 -17.94
CA ILE A 130 -20.17 -6.51 -18.73
C ILE A 130 -20.50 -6.53 -20.23
N SER A 131 -21.61 -7.19 -20.60
CA SER A 131 -21.99 -7.39 -22.01
C SER A 131 -22.33 -6.08 -22.71
N ASN A 132 -23.04 -5.17 -22.03
CA ASN A 132 -23.47 -3.90 -22.58
C ASN A 132 -22.50 -2.73 -22.26
N LYS A 133 -21.38 -3.03 -21.65
CA LYS A 133 -20.31 -2.06 -21.35
C LYS A 133 -20.80 -0.79 -20.63
N PHE A 134 -21.57 -0.95 -19.57
CA PHE A 134 -22.00 0.17 -18.75
C PHE A 134 -22.09 -0.19 -17.27
N TYR A 135 -22.14 0.83 -16.41
CA TYR A 135 -22.52 0.75 -15.00
C TYR A 135 -23.51 1.86 -14.68
N HIS A 136 -24.43 1.64 -13.75
CA HIS A 136 -25.40 2.66 -13.38
C HIS A 136 -25.62 2.69 -11.86
N MET A 137 -25.93 3.87 -11.34
CA MET A 137 -26.28 4.06 -9.94
C MET A 137 -27.11 5.33 -9.72
N PRO A 138 -27.90 5.42 -8.62
CA PRO A 138 -28.64 6.62 -8.32
C PRO A 138 -27.76 7.87 -8.22
N LYS A 139 -28.15 8.96 -8.90
CA LYS A 139 -27.40 10.22 -8.90
C LYS A 139 -27.19 10.81 -7.50
N LYS A 140 -28.14 10.59 -6.59
CA LYS A 140 -28.04 11.05 -5.20
C LYS A 140 -26.87 10.46 -4.42
N ASN A 141 -26.36 9.31 -4.85
CA ASN A 141 -25.25 8.60 -4.20
C ASN A 141 -23.86 8.99 -4.76
N ILE A 142 -23.82 9.94 -5.70
CA ILE A 142 -22.59 10.31 -6.39
C ILE A 142 -22.42 11.83 -6.44
N ASN A 143 -21.20 12.29 -6.22
CA ASN A 143 -20.83 13.69 -6.40
C ASN A 143 -19.88 13.81 -7.60
N LEU A 144 -20.46 14.05 -8.78
CA LEU A 144 -19.71 14.22 -10.03
C LEU A 144 -18.84 15.48 -10.06
N VAL A 145 -19.22 16.51 -9.30
CA VAL A 145 -18.48 17.78 -9.26
C VAL A 145 -17.18 17.62 -8.47
N LYS A 146 -17.22 16.83 -7.38
CA LYS A 146 -16.06 16.63 -6.51
C LYS A 146 -15.08 15.58 -7.05
N ASN A 147 -15.59 14.61 -7.82
CA ASN A 147 -14.82 13.44 -8.21
C ASN A 147 -14.78 13.32 -9.75
N ASN A 148 -13.61 13.44 -10.33
CA ASN A 148 -13.37 13.18 -11.74
C ASN A 148 -13.22 11.67 -11.98
N ILE A 149 -14.35 10.95 -12.13
CA ILE A 149 -14.36 9.50 -12.26
C ILE A 149 -13.89 9.10 -13.63
N LYS A 150 -12.78 8.36 -13.66
CA LYS A 150 -12.17 7.81 -14.88
C LYS A 150 -12.36 6.29 -14.97
N TYR A 151 -12.63 5.62 -13.84
CA TYR A 151 -12.72 4.17 -13.76
C TYR A 151 -13.86 3.73 -12.84
N ILE A 152 -14.49 2.61 -13.19
CA ILE A 152 -15.47 1.91 -12.37
C ILE A 152 -14.92 0.53 -12.03
N ALA A 153 -14.81 0.19 -10.76
CA ALA A 153 -14.50 -1.16 -10.30
C ALA A 153 -15.78 -1.83 -9.77
N LEU A 154 -16.02 -3.09 -10.12
CA LEU A 154 -17.25 -3.79 -9.75
C LEU A 154 -17.01 -4.70 -8.54
N TYR A 155 -17.65 -4.37 -7.41
CA TYR A 155 -17.62 -5.21 -6.23
C TYR A 155 -18.75 -6.25 -6.25
N LYS A 156 -18.35 -7.51 -6.24
CA LYS A 156 -19.20 -8.70 -6.15
C LYS A 156 -19.33 -9.10 -4.68
N SER A 157 -20.53 -9.00 -4.11
CA SER A 157 -20.76 -9.34 -2.70
C SER A 157 -20.77 -10.85 -2.48
N LYS A 158 -20.33 -11.32 -1.31
CA LYS A 158 -20.26 -12.74 -0.95
C LYS A 158 -21.65 -13.42 -1.00
N ASN A 159 -22.71 -12.71 -0.64
CA ASN A 159 -24.06 -13.24 -0.61
C ASN A 159 -24.58 -13.70 -2.00
N PHE A 160 -24.18 -12.99 -3.05
CA PHE A 160 -24.64 -13.28 -4.41
C PHE A 160 -23.59 -14.01 -5.26
N PHE A 161 -22.32 -13.86 -4.94
CA PHE A 161 -21.22 -14.38 -5.77
C PHE A 161 -20.44 -15.51 -5.10
N GLY A 162 -20.65 -15.79 -3.79
CA GLY A 162 -19.95 -16.86 -3.08
C GLY A 162 -18.42 -16.71 -3.17
N GLU A 163 -17.77 -17.74 -3.70
CA GLU A 163 -16.31 -17.76 -3.89
C GLU A 163 -15.79 -16.74 -4.92
N ASP A 164 -16.66 -16.32 -5.86
CA ASP A 164 -16.32 -15.29 -6.85
C ASP A 164 -16.44 -13.87 -6.30
N SER A 165 -16.77 -13.72 -5.00
CA SER A 165 -16.89 -12.41 -4.36
C SER A 165 -15.58 -11.62 -4.35
N GLY A 166 -15.68 -10.29 -4.34
CA GLY A 166 -14.54 -9.37 -4.39
C GLY A 166 -14.56 -8.49 -5.64
N ILE A 167 -13.44 -7.82 -5.92
CA ILE A 167 -13.26 -7.05 -7.14
C ILE A 167 -12.23 -7.79 -8.01
N THR A 168 -12.60 -8.09 -9.24
CA THR A 168 -11.74 -8.80 -10.20
C THR A 168 -11.51 -8.02 -11.48
N CYS A 169 -12.32 -6.97 -11.73
CA CYS A 169 -12.21 -6.16 -12.94
C CYS A 169 -12.58 -4.71 -12.67
N TYR A 170 -12.14 -3.85 -13.57
CA TYR A 170 -12.54 -2.45 -13.64
C TYR A 170 -12.80 -2.05 -15.10
N GLY A 171 -13.61 -1.01 -15.30
CA GLY A 171 -13.90 -0.45 -16.60
C GLY A 171 -13.37 0.97 -16.73
N LYS A 172 -12.82 1.31 -17.89
CA LYS A 172 -12.44 2.68 -18.25
C LYS A 172 -13.68 3.44 -18.69
N VAL A 173 -13.99 4.53 -18.03
CA VAL A 173 -15.16 5.37 -18.33
C VAL A 173 -14.92 6.18 -19.59
N LYS A 174 -15.81 6.03 -20.57
CA LYS A 174 -15.83 6.79 -21.80
C LYS A 174 -16.64 8.07 -21.64
N GLU A 175 -17.84 7.94 -21.03
CA GLU A 175 -18.80 9.01 -20.89
C GLU A 175 -19.69 8.78 -19.67
N ILE A 176 -20.23 9.86 -19.10
CA ILE A 176 -21.16 9.81 -17.96
C ILE A 176 -22.43 10.56 -18.36
N ASN A 177 -23.55 9.84 -18.41
CA ASN A 177 -24.85 10.39 -18.73
C ASN A 177 -25.76 10.42 -17.51
N VAL A 178 -26.53 11.49 -17.33
CA VAL A 178 -27.57 11.59 -16.31
C VAL A 178 -28.92 11.41 -17.01
N LEU A 179 -29.65 10.35 -16.63
CA LEU A 179 -30.91 10.00 -17.21
C LEU A 179 -31.87 9.43 -16.18
N LYS A 180 -33.15 9.27 -16.52
CA LYS A 180 -34.12 8.65 -15.65
C LYS A 180 -33.90 7.14 -15.58
N ARG A 181 -34.24 6.54 -14.46
CA ARG A 181 -34.07 5.11 -14.26
C ARG A 181 -34.86 4.24 -15.25
N ASN A 182 -36.03 4.70 -15.69
CA ASN A 182 -36.84 4.03 -16.71
C ASN A 182 -36.26 4.07 -18.13
N GLU A 183 -35.29 4.95 -18.38
CA GLU A 183 -34.57 5.04 -19.65
C GLU A 183 -33.42 4.02 -19.78
N ILE A 184 -33.08 3.32 -18.69
CA ILE A 184 -32.10 2.21 -18.71
C ILE A 184 -32.84 0.93 -19.06
N THR A 185 -32.91 0.65 -20.35
CA THR A 185 -33.73 -0.44 -20.90
C THR A 185 -33.14 -1.82 -20.70
N GLU A 186 -31.82 -1.94 -20.57
CA GLU A 186 -31.10 -3.21 -20.37
C GLU A 186 -31.39 -3.84 -19.00
N ILE A 187 -31.76 -3.01 -18.02
CA ILE A 187 -32.19 -3.45 -16.69
C ILE A 187 -33.48 -2.71 -16.36
N PRO A 188 -34.65 -3.17 -16.87
CA PRO A 188 -35.90 -2.41 -16.79
C PRO A 188 -36.34 -2.14 -15.34
N LYS A 189 -36.74 -0.91 -15.07
CA LYS A 189 -37.37 -0.51 -13.79
C LYS A 189 -38.20 0.75 -13.99
N ALA A 190 -39.50 0.69 -13.65
CA ALA A 190 -40.37 1.86 -13.69
C ALA A 190 -40.03 2.81 -12.54
N SER A 191 -39.27 3.87 -12.82
CA SER A 191 -38.91 4.92 -11.86
C SER A 191 -38.40 6.14 -12.61
N ASP A 192 -38.81 7.34 -12.17
CA ASP A 192 -38.31 8.63 -12.67
C ASP A 192 -37.10 9.14 -11.88
N GLU A 193 -36.57 8.37 -10.95
CA GLU A 193 -35.38 8.71 -10.19
C GLU A 193 -34.19 8.89 -11.15
N LEU A 194 -33.43 9.98 -10.93
CA LEU A 194 -32.24 10.26 -11.74
C LEU A 194 -31.09 9.31 -11.38
N TYR A 195 -30.49 8.76 -12.41
CA TYR A 195 -29.33 7.87 -12.35
C TYR A 195 -28.16 8.46 -13.15
N CYS A 196 -26.95 8.14 -12.71
CA CYS A 196 -25.74 8.31 -13.51
C CYS A 196 -25.49 6.95 -14.21
N ARG A 197 -25.39 7.00 -15.55
CA ARG A 197 -24.97 5.90 -16.39
C ARG A 197 -23.57 6.17 -16.87
N PHE A 198 -22.67 5.27 -16.59
CA PHE A 198 -21.27 5.31 -16.99
C PHE A 198 -21.11 4.38 -18.19
N GLU A 199 -20.82 4.94 -19.35
CA GLU A 199 -20.47 4.16 -20.52
C GLU A 199 -19.01 3.72 -20.40
N ILE A 200 -18.77 2.42 -20.56
CA ILE A 200 -17.45 1.81 -20.40
C ILE A 200 -16.84 1.53 -21.77
N GLU A 201 -15.64 2.00 -21.97
CA GLU A 201 -14.87 1.74 -23.19
C GLU A 201 -14.50 0.25 -23.28
N GLU A 202 -13.90 -0.26 -22.20
CA GLU A 202 -13.54 -1.67 -22.05
C GLU A 202 -13.53 -2.08 -20.58
N TRP A 203 -13.77 -3.36 -20.32
CA TRP A 203 -13.58 -3.99 -19.02
C TRP A 203 -12.22 -4.69 -19.01
N ILE A 204 -11.42 -4.42 -17.98
CA ILE A 204 -10.05 -4.90 -17.81
C ILE A 204 -10.00 -5.75 -16.56
N GLU A 205 -9.46 -6.96 -16.66
CA GLU A 205 -9.23 -7.81 -15.48
C GLU A 205 -8.07 -7.30 -14.64
N LEU A 206 -8.23 -7.35 -13.32
CA LEU A 206 -7.14 -7.09 -12.38
C LEU A 206 -6.19 -8.29 -12.36
N SER A 207 -4.89 -8.02 -12.20
CA SER A 207 -3.86 -9.06 -12.04
C SER A 207 -4.05 -9.89 -10.75
N HIS A 208 -4.85 -9.40 -9.81
CA HIS A 208 -5.16 -10.04 -8.54
C HIS A 208 -6.59 -9.70 -8.11
N LYS A 209 -7.16 -10.54 -7.26
CA LYS A 209 -8.50 -10.34 -6.70
C LYS A 209 -8.41 -9.52 -5.42
N ILE A 210 -9.24 -8.48 -5.31
CA ILE A 210 -9.38 -7.70 -4.07
C ILE A 210 -10.53 -8.32 -3.26
N ILE A 211 -10.21 -8.91 -2.11
CA ILE A 211 -11.16 -9.62 -1.27
C ILE A 211 -11.72 -8.75 -0.16
N SER A 212 -12.89 -9.14 0.36
CA SER A 212 -13.44 -8.57 1.58
C SER A 212 -12.97 -9.40 2.78
N ASN A 213 -12.20 -8.78 3.65
CA ASN A 213 -11.76 -9.41 4.90
C ASN A 213 -12.68 -8.95 6.06
N GLY A 214 -13.94 -9.46 6.04
CA GLY A 214 -14.93 -9.09 7.06
C GLY A 214 -15.62 -7.73 6.88
N PHE A 215 -15.22 -6.95 5.86
CA PHE A 215 -15.80 -5.65 5.54
C PHE A 215 -16.67 -5.74 4.27
N PRO A 216 -18.02 -5.89 4.39
CA PRO A 216 -18.90 -5.85 3.23
C PRO A 216 -19.11 -4.41 2.76
N LEU A 217 -18.85 -4.16 1.48
CA LEU A 217 -19.15 -2.87 0.87
C LEU A 217 -20.67 -2.74 0.64
N ARG A 218 -21.32 -1.86 1.39
CA ARG A 218 -22.76 -1.58 1.28
C ARG A 218 -23.08 -0.35 0.44
N ARG A 219 -22.13 0.57 0.33
CA ARG A 219 -22.23 1.80 -0.48
C ARG A 219 -21.01 1.92 -1.37
N PRO A 220 -21.13 2.59 -2.51
CA PRO A 220 -19.98 2.88 -3.35
C PRO A 220 -18.92 3.68 -2.59
N ILE A 221 -17.65 3.40 -2.86
CA ILE A 221 -16.50 4.15 -2.32
C ILE A 221 -15.67 4.72 -3.46
N TYR A 222 -14.99 5.82 -3.16
CA TYR A 222 -14.02 6.42 -4.07
C TYR A 222 -12.61 6.04 -3.66
N THR A 223 -11.83 5.58 -4.61
CA THR A 223 -10.43 5.22 -4.39
C THR A 223 -9.55 5.76 -5.51
N THR A 224 -8.26 5.52 -5.44
CA THR A 224 -7.30 5.91 -6.46
C THR A 224 -6.99 4.73 -7.37
N PHE A 225 -6.57 5.00 -8.59
CA PHE A 225 -6.13 3.94 -9.51
C PHE A 225 -4.92 3.18 -8.97
N TYR A 226 -4.04 3.86 -8.23
CA TYR A 226 -2.92 3.24 -7.54
C TYR A 226 -3.40 2.18 -6.52
N LEU A 227 -4.34 2.55 -5.63
CA LEU A 227 -4.86 1.62 -4.62
C LEU A 227 -5.60 0.45 -5.27
N LEU A 228 -6.37 0.69 -6.34
CA LEU A 228 -7.04 -0.37 -7.08
C LEU A 228 -6.06 -1.44 -7.60
N ASN A 229 -4.90 -1.03 -8.10
CA ASN A 229 -3.91 -1.96 -8.64
C ASN A 229 -3.00 -2.60 -7.59
N ASN A 230 -3.00 -2.10 -6.34
CA ASN A 230 -2.07 -2.55 -5.29
C ASN A 230 -2.78 -3.04 -4.02
N ALA A 231 -4.11 -3.04 -3.98
CA ALA A 231 -4.86 -3.48 -2.82
C ALA A 231 -5.25 -4.95 -2.95
N ASN A 232 -4.99 -5.75 -1.94
CA ASN A 232 -5.47 -7.14 -1.83
C ASN A 232 -6.79 -7.23 -1.06
N THR A 233 -7.14 -6.19 -0.29
CA THR A 233 -8.37 -6.15 0.52
C THR A 233 -9.14 -4.85 0.30
N LEU A 234 -10.47 -4.89 0.53
CA LEU A 234 -11.35 -3.72 0.37
C LEU A 234 -10.97 -2.57 1.30
N GLU A 235 -10.54 -2.87 2.51
CA GLU A 235 -10.15 -1.87 3.51
C GLU A 235 -9.00 -0.99 2.99
N LYS A 236 -8.06 -1.59 2.27
CA LYS A 236 -6.92 -0.86 1.69
C LYS A 236 -7.38 0.17 0.64
N LEU A 237 -8.50 -0.07 -0.04
CA LEU A 237 -9.08 0.91 -0.97
C LEU A 237 -9.59 2.17 -0.27
N CYS A 238 -9.88 2.11 1.04
CA CYS A 238 -10.38 3.20 1.85
C CYS A 238 -9.28 4.13 2.39
N ILE A 239 -8.01 3.81 2.18
CA ILE A 239 -6.86 4.62 2.60
C ILE A 239 -6.91 5.99 1.94
N LYS A 240 -6.79 7.07 2.74
CA LYS A 240 -6.98 8.45 2.26
C LYS A 240 -5.75 9.07 1.64
N ASN A 241 -4.60 8.78 2.20
CA ASN A 241 -3.35 9.45 1.83
C ASN A 241 -2.14 8.55 2.03
N LYS A 242 -0.99 9.03 1.56
CA LYS A 242 0.29 8.33 1.65
C LYS A 242 0.69 8.00 3.09
N GLU A 243 0.42 8.89 4.04
CA GLU A 243 0.77 8.67 5.45
C GLU A 243 -0.05 7.55 6.08
N GLU A 244 -1.34 7.51 5.78
CA GLU A 244 -2.22 6.43 6.24
C GLU A 244 -1.82 5.08 5.63
N LEU A 245 -1.38 5.07 4.35
CA LEU A 245 -0.82 3.87 3.72
C LEU A 245 0.47 3.43 4.41
N ARG A 246 1.40 4.36 4.69
CA ARG A 246 2.63 4.05 5.43
C ARG A 246 2.32 3.43 6.78
N PHE A 247 1.41 4.08 7.50
CA PHE A 247 0.98 3.60 8.81
C PHE A 247 0.37 2.20 8.73
N TRP A 248 -0.51 1.96 7.77
CA TRP A 248 -1.07 0.63 7.51
C TRP A 248 0.00 -0.43 7.24
N MET A 249 0.97 -0.12 6.41
CA MET A 249 2.06 -1.03 6.06
C MET A 249 2.92 -1.36 7.30
N GLU A 250 3.26 -0.37 8.11
CA GLU A 250 4.03 -0.56 9.34
C GLU A 250 3.26 -1.36 10.40
N LEU A 251 1.96 -1.11 10.56
CA LEU A 251 1.11 -1.91 11.43
C LEU A 251 1.08 -3.38 11.00
N LYS A 252 0.84 -3.64 9.71
CA LYS A 252 0.84 -5.01 9.15
C LYS A 252 2.18 -5.70 9.33
N ARG A 253 3.27 -4.98 9.24
CA ARG A 253 4.59 -5.52 9.49
C ARG A 253 4.82 -5.85 10.97
N PHE A 254 4.32 -5.01 11.87
CA PHE A 254 4.51 -5.15 13.31
C PHE A 254 3.58 -6.22 13.91
N ALA A 255 2.31 -6.19 13.58
CA ALA A 255 1.26 -7.06 14.15
C ALA A 255 0.78 -8.15 13.17
N LYS A 256 1.48 -8.36 12.04
CA LYS A 256 1.16 -9.37 11.02
C LYS A 256 -0.30 -9.30 10.55
N ASP A 257 -1.04 -10.41 10.69
CA ASP A 257 -2.42 -10.54 10.19
C ASP A 257 -3.49 -10.04 11.18
N ASP A 258 -3.11 -9.67 12.41
CA ASP A 258 -4.04 -9.27 13.46
C ASP A 258 -4.55 -7.82 13.34
N VAL A 259 -4.14 -7.11 12.29
CA VAL A 259 -4.59 -5.73 12.02
C VAL A 259 -5.88 -5.73 11.22
N MET A 260 -6.95 -5.21 11.81
CA MET A 260 -8.21 -4.95 11.13
C MET A 260 -8.48 -3.45 11.00
N ALA A 261 -8.82 -2.99 9.80
CA ALA A 261 -9.26 -1.61 9.61
C ALA A 261 -10.75 -1.46 9.93
N LYS A 262 -11.09 -0.56 10.84
CA LYS A 262 -12.47 -0.14 11.08
C LYS A 262 -12.83 0.97 10.09
N VAL A 263 -13.67 0.64 9.13
CA VAL A 263 -14.07 1.58 8.07
C VAL A 263 -15.40 2.21 8.43
N ASN A 264 -15.47 3.53 8.33
CA ASN A 264 -16.72 4.26 8.39
C ASN A 264 -17.59 3.90 7.18
N LYS A 265 -18.73 3.28 7.46
CA LYS A 265 -19.62 2.77 6.41
C LYS A 265 -20.31 3.89 5.62
N GLU A 266 -20.38 5.09 6.17
CA GLU A 266 -21.00 6.25 5.53
C GLU A 266 -19.99 7.07 4.73
N ALA A 267 -18.83 7.32 5.32
CA ALA A 267 -17.79 8.14 4.70
C ALA A 267 -16.86 7.35 3.77
N GLY A 268 -16.84 6.00 3.86
CA GLY A 268 -15.96 5.13 3.07
C GLY A 268 -14.47 5.34 3.36
N ASN A 269 -14.14 5.72 4.59
CA ASN A 269 -12.76 5.96 5.04
C ASN A 269 -12.45 5.16 6.30
N ILE A 270 -11.17 4.94 6.57
CA ILE A 270 -10.72 4.29 7.79
C ILE A 270 -10.91 5.23 8.96
N GLU A 271 -11.60 4.77 10.02
CA GLU A 271 -11.74 5.47 11.29
C GLU A 271 -10.65 5.10 12.27
N ALA A 272 -10.34 3.82 12.35
CA ALA A 272 -9.32 3.29 13.24
C ALA A 272 -8.78 1.95 12.71
N PHE A 273 -7.60 1.59 13.18
CA PHE A 273 -7.06 0.25 13.04
C PHE A 273 -7.24 -0.47 14.37
N ASP A 274 -7.81 -1.67 14.37
CA ASP A 274 -7.95 -2.52 15.55
C ASP A 274 -6.84 -3.57 15.56
N ILE A 275 -6.15 -3.68 16.68
CA ILE A 275 -5.12 -4.68 16.94
C ILE A 275 -5.36 -5.20 18.34
N ASP A 276 -5.86 -6.42 18.48
CA ASP A 276 -6.14 -7.05 19.78
C ASP A 276 -6.95 -6.15 20.75
N GLY A 277 -7.95 -5.47 20.22
CA GLY A 277 -8.80 -4.56 20.99
C GLY A 277 -8.17 -3.19 21.28
N ILE A 278 -6.98 -2.90 20.76
CA ILE A 278 -6.38 -1.58 20.75
C ILE A 278 -6.82 -0.85 19.49
N ASN A 279 -7.56 0.24 19.64
CA ASN A 279 -7.95 1.07 18.50
C ASN A 279 -6.87 2.13 18.23
N VAL A 280 -6.26 2.08 17.06
CA VAL A 280 -5.25 3.05 16.65
C VAL A 280 -5.83 4.00 15.61
N ILE A 281 -5.77 5.29 15.89
CA ILE A 281 -6.36 6.36 15.09
C ILE A 281 -5.25 7.27 14.58
N VAL A 282 -5.24 7.53 13.27
CA VAL A 282 -4.35 8.50 12.65
C VAL A 282 -5.10 9.81 12.48
N THR A 283 -4.69 10.83 13.22
CA THR A 283 -5.23 12.21 13.10
C THR A 283 -4.29 13.06 12.23
N ASP A 284 -4.61 14.33 12.03
CA ASP A 284 -3.77 15.23 11.24
C ASP A 284 -2.41 15.53 11.92
N THR A 285 -2.34 15.48 13.25
CA THR A 285 -1.14 15.86 14.02
C THR A 285 -0.47 14.70 14.75
N ALA A 286 -1.20 13.63 15.02
CA ALA A 286 -0.74 12.55 15.89
C ALA A 286 -1.30 11.18 15.50
N VAL A 287 -0.67 10.14 16.05
CA VAL A 287 -1.20 8.78 16.11
C VAL A 287 -1.58 8.49 17.55
N LYS A 288 -2.81 8.02 17.76
CA LYS A 288 -3.36 7.72 19.09
C LYS A 288 -3.75 6.26 19.17
N SER A 289 -3.45 5.61 20.28
CA SER A 289 -4.00 4.30 20.61
C SER A 289 -4.93 4.39 21.80
N ILE A 290 -6.03 3.65 21.76
CA ILE A 290 -7.06 3.61 22.79
C ILE A 290 -7.33 2.16 23.17
N LYS A 291 -7.12 1.82 24.45
CA LYS A 291 -7.45 0.52 25.04
C LYS A 291 -8.22 0.74 26.34
N GLY A 292 -9.52 0.51 26.31
CA GLY A 292 -10.40 0.89 27.43
C GLY A 292 -10.31 2.39 27.75
N ASN A 293 -9.89 2.73 28.96
CA ASN A 293 -9.72 4.13 29.40
C ASN A 293 -8.30 4.67 29.18
N MET A 294 -7.38 3.84 28.70
CA MET A 294 -6.01 4.29 28.43
C MET A 294 -5.90 4.86 27.03
N VAL A 295 -5.29 6.05 26.94
CA VAL A 295 -4.98 6.71 25.67
C VAL A 295 -3.49 7.00 25.65
N VAL A 296 -2.81 6.53 24.62
CA VAL A 296 -1.42 6.87 24.35
C VAL A 296 -1.36 7.64 23.06
N GLU A 297 -0.60 8.72 23.04
CA GLU A 297 -0.45 9.60 21.89
C GLU A 297 1.02 9.78 21.53
N VAL A 298 1.30 9.78 20.23
CA VAL A 298 2.62 10.03 19.64
C VAL A 298 2.44 11.04 18.50
N SER A 299 3.24 12.08 18.45
CA SER A 299 3.19 13.04 17.34
C SER A 299 3.55 12.36 16.01
N LYS A 300 3.02 12.86 14.89
CA LYS A 300 3.40 12.35 13.56
C LYS A 300 4.90 12.46 13.29
N ASP A 301 5.53 13.52 13.76
CA ASP A 301 6.97 13.71 13.58
C ASP A 301 7.80 12.70 14.37
N GLU A 302 7.39 12.40 15.62
CA GLU A 302 8.02 11.34 16.41
C GLU A 302 7.78 9.98 15.74
N PHE A 303 6.56 9.73 15.27
CA PHE A 303 6.21 8.50 14.56
C PHE A 303 7.06 8.31 13.29
N ARG A 304 7.23 9.36 12.48
CA ARG A 304 8.07 9.31 11.27
C ARG A 304 9.54 9.04 11.56
N ARG A 305 10.07 9.64 12.62
CA ARG A 305 11.49 9.50 12.99
C ARG A 305 11.81 8.17 13.68
N ARG A 306 10.87 7.63 14.46
CA ARG A 306 11.08 6.46 15.32
C ARG A 306 9.88 5.51 15.30
N THR A 307 9.51 5.04 14.12
CA THR A 307 8.26 4.29 13.88
C THR A 307 8.14 3.05 14.79
N VAL A 308 9.17 2.22 14.86
CA VAL A 308 9.13 0.98 15.67
C VAL A 308 8.98 1.29 17.16
N ARG A 309 9.72 2.30 17.67
CA ARG A 309 9.60 2.74 19.07
C ARG A 309 8.22 3.32 19.34
N SER A 310 7.69 4.09 18.41
CA SER A 310 6.35 4.68 18.51
C SER A 310 5.27 3.61 18.51
N LEU A 311 5.38 2.59 17.65
CA LEU A 311 4.45 1.45 17.63
C LEU A 311 4.51 0.66 18.94
N ARG A 312 5.70 0.35 19.47
CA ARG A 312 5.83 -0.30 20.79
C ARG A 312 5.18 0.51 21.90
N ARG A 313 5.31 1.84 21.88
CA ARG A 313 4.66 2.73 22.84
C ARG A 313 3.15 2.74 22.69
N LEU A 314 2.65 2.80 21.45
CA LEU A 314 1.21 2.83 21.13
C LEU A 314 0.51 1.50 21.45
N LEU A 315 1.17 0.37 21.16
CA LEU A 315 0.58 -0.95 21.28
C LEU A 315 0.95 -1.66 22.59
N GLY A 316 1.90 -1.12 23.35
CA GLY A 316 2.49 -1.78 24.49
C GLY A 316 3.48 -2.85 24.04
N SER A 317 4.07 -3.56 24.97
CA SER A 317 4.79 -4.81 24.67
C SER A 317 3.74 -5.90 24.39
N LEU A 318 3.43 -6.10 23.12
CA LEU A 318 2.72 -7.31 22.68
C LEU A 318 3.55 -8.55 22.96
#